data_09b3c51abbc827951f74cee9190f6e35
#
_entry.id   09b3c51abbc827951f74cee9190f6e35
#
_cell.length_a   1.000
_cell.length_b   1.000
_cell.length_c   1.000
_cell.angle_alpha   90.00
_cell.angle_beta   90.00
_cell.angle_gamma   90.00
#
_symmetry.space_group_name_H-M   'P 1'
#
loop_
_entity.id
_entity.type
_entity.pdbx_description
1 polymer ?
#
loop_
_entity_poly.entity_id
_entity_poly.type
_entity_poly.pdbx_seq_one_letter_code
_entity_poly.pdbx_strand_id
1 'polypeptide(L)'
;VRAIATHSELALISDEVFGSYPMDESFAYSLGPLVAEAEVLTFTLGGLSKSAGLPQLKLGWILVGGADGLVRRALNRLEFICDSYLSVATPVQLAVGMLIDQTRPLADAIRRRVQMNYLFLCSLVQRFPVCRVLHIDAGWYAVIQVPAIRSEEALVIELIEQDQVLAHPGYFFDFPNEAFLVVSLLPEPGCFAEAVTKILKRASA
;
A
#
# COMPACT_ATOMS: atom_id res chain seq x y z
N VAL A 1 -12.31 -13.91 8.68
CA VAL A 1 -12.84 -13.51 7.35
C VAL A 1 -13.27 -14.73 6.55
N ARG A 2 -12.42 -15.78 6.33
CA ARG A 2 -12.78 -16.99 5.54
C ARG A 2 -14.05 -17.68 6.05
N ALA A 3 -14.15 -17.97 7.36
CA ALA A 3 -15.32 -18.63 7.93
C ALA A 3 -16.63 -17.86 7.68
N ILE A 4 -16.59 -16.53 7.72
CA ILE A 4 -17.73 -15.67 7.39
C ILE A 4 -18.06 -15.81 5.90
N ALA A 5 -17.05 -15.74 5.04
CA ALA A 5 -17.25 -15.84 3.59
C ALA A 5 -17.84 -17.20 3.19
N THR A 6 -17.33 -18.31 3.78
CA THR A 6 -17.88 -19.67 3.56
C THR A 6 -19.33 -19.75 4.02
N HIS A 7 -19.63 -19.26 5.24
CA HIS A 7 -20.99 -19.33 5.80
C HIS A 7 -22.02 -18.50 5.01
N SER A 8 -21.57 -17.37 4.46
CA SER A 8 -22.43 -16.42 3.74
C SER A 8 -22.34 -16.53 2.22
N GLU A 9 -21.67 -17.55 1.70
CA GLU A 9 -21.46 -17.78 0.25
C GLU A 9 -20.87 -16.56 -0.48
N LEU A 10 -19.97 -15.82 0.20
CA LEU A 10 -19.34 -14.63 -0.34
C LEU A 10 -18.02 -14.96 -1.05
N ALA A 11 -17.69 -14.20 -2.09
CA ALA A 11 -16.33 -14.18 -2.63
C ALA A 11 -15.44 -13.24 -1.82
N LEU A 12 -14.13 -13.52 -1.80
CA LEU A 12 -13.12 -12.67 -1.19
C LEU A 12 -12.31 -11.97 -2.27
N ILE A 13 -12.13 -10.67 -2.13
CA ILE A 13 -11.16 -9.91 -2.91
C ILE A 13 -10.09 -9.41 -1.94
N SER A 14 -8.85 -9.81 -2.18
CA SER A 14 -7.69 -9.38 -1.40
C SER A 14 -6.77 -8.52 -2.26
N ASP A 15 -6.64 -7.24 -1.92
CA ASP A 15 -5.65 -6.37 -2.55
C ASP A 15 -4.32 -6.54 -1.82
N GLU A 16 -3.39 -7.26 -2.46
CA GLU A 16 -2.09 -7.61 -1.89
C GLU A 16 -0.92 -6.89 -2.58
N VAL A 17 -1.21 -5.78 -3.27
CA VAL A 17 -0.19 -5.03 -4.02
C VAL A 17 0.98 -4.56 -3.15
N PHE A 18 0.78 -4.38 -1.85
CA PHE A 18 1.80 -4.01 -0.87
C PHE A 18 2.32 -5.18 -0.02
N GLY A 19 1.88 -6.41 -0.26
CA GLY A 19 2.26 -7.59 0.52
C GLY A 19 3.77 -7.86 0.58
N SER A 20 4.55 -7.36 -0.39
CA SER A 20 6.01 -7.47 -0.41
C SER A 20 6.73 -6.46 0.52
N TYR A 21 6.02 -5.57 1.20
CA TYR A 21 6.57 -4.50 2.02
C TYR A 21 6.05 -4.52 3.46
N PRO A 22 6.21 -5.66 4.18
CA PRO A 22 5.82 -5.73 5.59
C PRO A 22 6.70 -4.80 6.44
N MET A 23 6.11 -4.18 7.45
CA MET A 23 6.85 -3.36 8.42
C MET A 23 7.53 -4.21 9.48
N ASP A 24 6.97 -5.38 9.79
CA ASP A 24 7.53 -6.37 10.69
C ASP A 24 7.69 -7.71 9.96
N GLU A 25 8.82 -8.40 10.17
CA GLU A 25 9.09 -9.73 9.58
C GLU A 25 8.13 -10.81 10.06
N SER A 26 7.52 -10.63 11.24
CA SER A 26 6.45 -11.52 11.73
C SER A 26 5.19 -11.48 10.85
N PHE A 27 5.04 -10.44 10.04
CA PHE A 27 3.97 -10.23 9.07
C PHE A 27 4.40 -10.68 7.66
N ALA A 28 5.15 -11.76 7.54
CA ALA A 28 5.54 -12.31 6.26
C ALA A 28 4.31 -12.74 5.47
N TYR A 29 3.83 -11.84 4.63
CA TYR A 29 2.68 -12.08 3.76
C TYR A 29 3.09 -13.10 2.69
N SER A 30 2.54 -14.30 2.77
CA SER A 30 2.66 -15.28 1.71
C SER A 30 1.42 -15.19 0.81
N LEU A 31 1.59 -14.74 -0.42
CA LEU A 31 0.54 -14.69 -1.45
C LEU A 31 -0.06 -16.09 -1.76
N GLY A 32 0.71 -17.15 -1.50
CA GLY A 32 0.33 -18.53 -1.84
C GLY A 32 -0.88 -19.10 -1.08
N PRO A 33 -0.98 -18.99 0.25
CA PRO A 33 -1.99 -19.72 1.03
C PRO A 33 -3.43 -19.30 0.79
N LEU A 34 -3.69 -18.02 0.43
CA LEU A 34 -5.07 -17.56 0.21
C LEU A 34 -5.69 -18.18 -1.04
N VAL A 35 -4.91 -18.39 -2.09
CA VAL A 35 -5.37 -18.94 -3.36
C VAL A 35 -5.41 -20.47 -3.32
N ALA A 36 -4.40 -21.12 -2.71
CA ALA A 36 -4.20 -22.57 -2.78
C ALA A 36 -5.18 -23.38 -1.91
N GLU A 37 -5.72 -22.80 -0.84
CA GLU A 37 -6.57 -23.49 0.14
C GLU A 37 -7.99 -22.89 0.24
N ALA A 38 -8.41 -22.15 -0.77
CA ALA A 38 -9.69 -21.44 -0.71
C ALA A 38 -10.86 -22.38 -0.94
N GLU A 39 -11.69 -22.63 0.08
CA GLU A 39 -13.02 -23.23 -0.06
C GLU A 39 -14.01 -22.26 -0.72
N VAL A 40 -13.75 -20.96 -0.63
CA VAL A 40 -14.55 -19.87 -1.24
C VAL A 40 -13.83 -19.29 -2.43
N LEU A 41 -14.59 -18.71 -3.36
CA LEU A 41 -14.02 -17.99 -4.51
C LEU A 41 -13.18 -16.81 -4.01
N THR A 42 -11.91 -16.77 -4.38
CA THR A 42 -10.96 -15.75 -3.93
C THR A 42 -10.27 -15.11 -5.12
N PHE A 43 -10.16 -13.78 -5.09
CA PHE A 43 -9.41 -12.98 -6.06
C PHE A 43 -8.29 -12.25 -5.32
N THR A 44 -7.03 -12.55 -5.66
CA THR A 44 -5.87 -11.86 -5.09
C THR A 44 -5.26 -10.94 -6.13
N LEU A 45 -5.22 -9.64 -5.83
CA LEU A 45 -4.73 -8.61 -6.72
C LEU A 45 -3.26 -8.35 -6.48
N GLY A 46 -2.49 -8.24 -7.56
CA GLY A 46 -1.08 -7.89 -7.52
C GLY A 46 -0.63 -7.15 -8.78
N GLY A 47 0.63 -6.74 -8.84
CA GLY A 47 1.14 -6.04 -10.00
C GLY A 47 2.57 -5.55 -9.88
N LEU A 48 3.23 -5.33 -11.01
CA LEU A 48 4.62 -4.89 -11.11
C LEU A 48 4.87 -3.51 -10.48
N SER A 49 3.84 -2.67 -10.41
CA SER A 49 3.97 -1.30 -9.87
C SER A 49 4.60 -1.26 -8.49
N LYS A 50 4.21 -2.19 -7.63
CA LYS A 50 4.68 -2.26 -6.25
C LYS A 50 5.67 -3.40 -6.08
N SER A 51 5.28 -4.64 -6.42
CA SER A 51 6.11 -5.83 -6.18
C SER A 51 7.50 -5.78 -6.85
N ALA A 52 7.61 -5.07 -7.99
CA ALA A 52 8.85 -4.91 -8.74
C ALA A 52 9.36 -3.45 -8.78
N GLY A 53 8.63 -2.48 -8.21
CA GLY A 53 8.97 -1.06 -8.32
C GLY A 53 8.87 -0.51 -9.75
N LEU A 54 8.04 -1.09 -10.62
CA LEU A 54 7.93 -0.77 -12.04
C LEU A 54 6.53 -0.24 -12.42
N PRO A 55 6.06 0.89 -11.87
CA PRO A 55 4.71 1.41 -12.11
C PRO A 55 4.47 1.83 -13.58
N GLN A 56 5.52 2.16 -14.32
CA GLN A 56 5.46 2.58 -15.71
C GLN A 56 5.06 1.45 -16.67
N LEU A 57 5.23 0.18 -16.29
CA LEU A 57 4.96 -0.97 -17.15
C LEU A 57 3.48 -1.35 -17.19
N LYS A 58 2.65 -0.81 -16.27
CA LYS A 58 1.19 -0.95 -16.27
C LYS A 58 0.68 -2.39 -16.39
N LEU A 59 1.34 -3.33 -15.69
CA LEU A 59 0.92 -4.72 -15.61
C LEU A 59 0.49 -5.06 -14.18
N GLY A 60 -0.76 -5.53 -14.04
CA GLY A 60 -1.30 -6.16 -12.86
C GLY A 60 -1.78 -7.57 -13.18
N TRP A 61 -2.07 -8.35 -12.16
CA TRP A 61 -2.64 -9.68 -12.26
C TRP A 61 -3.72 -9.92 -11.20
N ILE A 62 -4.58 -10.88 -11.48
CA ILE A 62 -5.58 -11.38 -10.56
C ILE A 62 -5.35 -12.89 -10.44
N LEU A 63 -4.99 -13.37 -9.24
CA LEU A 63 -4.95 -14.80 -8.95
C LEU A 63 -6.34 -15.22 -8.48
N VAL A 64 -6.87 -16.29 -9.06
CA VAL A 64 -8.21 -16.79 -8.73
C VAL A 64 -8.09 -18.14 -8.05
N GLY A 65 -8.67 -18.28 -6.85
CA GLY A 65 -8.71 -19.51 -6.07
C GLY A 65 -10.12 -19.92 -5.70
N GLY A 66 -10.29 -21.18 -5.30
CA GLY A 66 -11.57 -21.76 -4.92
C GLY A 66 -11.84 -23.10 -5.57
N ALA A 67 -13.07 -23.60 -5.46
CA ALA A 67 -13.47 -24.84 -6.12
C ALA A 67 -13.39 -24.72 -7.66
N ASP A 68 -12.90 -25.75 -8.35
CA ASP A 68 -12.60 -25.76 -9.79
C ASP A 68 -13.74 -25.20 -10.66
N GLY A 69 -14.98 -25.57 -10.37
CA GLY A 69 -16.14 -25.09 -11.11
C GLY A 69 -16.40 -23.58 -10.95
N LEU A 70 -16.11 -23.02 -9.78
CA LEU A 70 -16.21 -21.58 -9.50
C LEU A 70 -15.07 -20.83 -10.19
N VAL A 71 -13.84 -21.33 -10.04
CA VAL A 71 -12.64 -20.74 -10.66
C VAL A 71 -12.80 -20.65 -12.16
N ARG A 72 -13.21 -21.74 -12.82
CA ARG A 72 -13.42 -21.74 -14.27
C ARG A 72 -14.45 -20.70 -14.73
N ARG A 73 -15.58 -20.60 -14.03
CA ARG A 73 -16.60 -19.60 -14.36
C ARG A 73 -16.10 -18.18 -14.12
N ALA A 74 -15.32 -17.96 -13.05
CA ALA A 74 -14.74 -16.66 -12.74
C ALA A 74 -13.72 -16.25 -13.82
N LEU A 75 -12.81 -17.15 -14.21
CA LEU A 75 -11.83 -16.89 -15.25
C LEU A 75 -12.47 -16.53 -16.59
N ASN A 76 -13.49 -17.29 -17.03
CA ASN A 76 -14.21 -16.98 -18.28
C ASN A 76 -14.87 -15.59 -18.24
N ARG A 77 -15.39 -15.16 -17.08
CA ARG A 77 -15.99 -13.82 -16.92
C ARG A 77 -14.93 -12.74 -16.87
N LEU A 78 -13.81 -12.97 -16.17
CA LEU A 78 -12.69 -12.03 -16.11
C LEU A 78 -12.07 -11.84 -17.50
N GLU A 79 -11.91 -12.89 -18.29
CA GLU A 79 -11.42 -12.80 -19.67
C GLU A 79 -12.30 -11.87 -20.49
N PHE A 80 -13.63 -12.05 -20.45
CA PHE A 80 -14.58 -11.20 -21.14
C PHE A 80 -14.52 -9.73 -20.65
N ILE A 81 -14.40 -9.50 -19.33
CA ILE A 81 -14.25 -8.17 -18.75
C ILE A 81 -12.93 -7.53 -19.20
N CYS A 82 -11.83 -8.26 -19.13
CA CYS A 82 -10.50 -7.76 -19.54
C CYS A 82 -10.45 -7.40 -21.03
N ASP A 83 -11.15 -8.14 -21.88
CA ASP A 83 -11.23 -7.85 -23.31
C ASP A 83 -11.97 -6.52 -23.64
N SER A 84 -12.75 -6.03 -22.67
CA SER A 84 -13.43 -4.72 -22.77
C SER A 84 -12.52 -3.53 -22.46
N TYR A 85 -11.30 -3.77 -22.02
CA TYR A 85 -10.30 -2.75 -21.67
C TYR A 85 -9.06 -2.87 -22.56
N LEU A 86 -8.17 -1.89 -22.45
CA LEU A 86 -6.88 -1.94 -23.16
C LEU A 86 -6.01 -3.06 -22.63
N SER A 87 -5.49 -3.88 -23.52
CA SER A 87 -4.57 -4.96 -23.19
C SER A 87 -3.25 -4.44 -22.64
N VAL A 88 -2.62 -5.22 -21.76
CA VAL A 88 -1.23 -5.00 -21.37
C VAL A 88 -0.33 -5.16 -22.60
N ALA A 89 0.69 -4.32 -22.73
CA ALA A 89 1.63 -4.39 -23.84
C ALA A 89 2.32 -5.76 -23.92
N THR A 90 2.28 -6.41 -25.06
CA THR A 90 2.83 -7.76 -25.28
C THR A 90 4.28 -7.91 -24.82
N PRO A 91 5.21 -6.96 -25.09
CA PRO A 91 6.59 -7.08 -24.59
C PRO A 91 6.68 -7.18 -23.08
N VAL A 92 5.80 -6.46 -22.34
CA VAL A 92 5.75 -6.51 -20.86
C VAL A 92 5.24 -7.86 -20.39
N GLN A 93 4.20 -8.41 -21.05
CA GLN A 93 3.67 -9.73 -20.73
C GLN A 93 4.74 -10.83 -20.89
N LEU A 94 5.49 -10.79 -22.01
CA LEU A 94 6.54 -11.79 -22.29
C LEU A 94 7.73 -11.65 -21.33
N ALA A 95 8.04 -10.44 -20.85
CA ALA A 95 9.17 -10.18 -19.97
C ALA A 95 8.84 -10.33 -18.47
N VAL A 96 7.58 -10.54 -18.08
CA VAL A 96 7.14 -10.44 -16.68
C VAL A 96 7.92 -11.33 -15.71
N GLY A 97 8.18 -12.59 -16.07
CA GLY A 97 8.96 -13.51 -15.23
C GLY A 97 10.37 -12.99 -14.97
N MET A 98 11.07 -12.59 -16.03
CA MET A 98 12.42 -12.02 -15.94
C MET A 98 12.41 -10.70 -15.15
N LEU A 99 11.42 -9.84 -15.35
CA LEU A 99 11.30 -8.57 -14.62
C LEU A 99 11.14 -8.80 -13.12
N ILE A 100 10.28 -9.72 -12.70
CA ILE A 100 10.09 -10.05 -11.29
C ILE A 100 11.40 -10.55 -10.67
N ASP A 101 12.10 -11.45 -11.35
CA ASP A 101 13.35 -12.01 -10.82
C ASP A 101 14.48 -10.97 -10.72
N GLN A 102 14.66 -10.17 -11.75
CA GLN A 102 15.75 -9.19 -11.80
C GLN A 102 15.51 -7.96 -10.91
N THR A 103 14.26 -7.66 -10.56
CA THR A 103 13.94 -6.51 -9.70
C THR A 103 13.91 -6.82 -8.21
N ARG A 104 14.13 -8.07 -7.80
CA ARG A 104 14.20 -8.44 -6.36
C ARG A 104 15.15 -7.54 -5.56
N PRO A 105 16.39 -7.24 -6.01
CA PRO A 105 17.27 -6.35 -5.27
C PRO A 105 16.71 -4.92 -5.10
N LEU A 106 15.98 -4.41 -6.11
CA LEU A 106 15.31 -3.12 -6.04
C LEU A 106 14.16 -3.15 -5.02
N ALA A 107 13.30 -4.16 -5.08
CA ALA A 107 12.21 -4.34 -4.12
C ALA A 107 12.73 -4.43 -2.69
N ASP A 108 13.83 -5.17 -2.46
CA ASP A 108 14.49 -5.27 -1.16
C ASP A 108 15.08 -3.94 -0.69
N ALA A 109 15.64 -3.15 -1.60
CA ALA A 109 16.15 -1.81 -1.27
C ALA A 109 15.01 -0.86 -0.87
N ILE A 110 13.90 -0.90 -1.59
CA ILE A 110 12.69 -0.13 -1.24
C ILE A 110 12.16 -0.58 0.12
N ARG A 111 12.03 -1.90 0.36
CA ARG A 111 11.56 -2.44 1.64
C ARG A 111 12.40 -1.94 2.81
N ARG A 112 13.72 -2.06 2.75
CA ARG A 112 14.61 -1.56 3.79
C ARG A 112 14.44 -0.06 4.04
N ARG A 113 14.28 0.73 2.98
CA ARG A 113 14.06 2.18 3.09
C ARG A 113 12.75 2.51 3.80
N VAL A 114 11.63 1.91 3.39
CA VAL A 114 10.32 2.20 4.01
C VAL A 114 10.29 1.77 5.47
N GLN A 115 10.87 0.61 5.81
CA GLN A 115 11.00 0.15 7.20
C GLN A 115 11.82 1.13 8.04
N MET A 116 12.98 1.57 7.53
CA MET A 116 13.85 2.52 8.22
C MET A 116 13.16 3.87 8.46
N ASN A 117 12.50 4.40 7.45
CA ASN A 117 11.75 5.64 7.56
C ASN A 117 10.56 5.53 8.53
N TYR A 118 9.86 4.41 8.51
CA TYR A 118 8.76 4.15 9.46
C TYR A 118 9.24 4.07 10.90
N LEU A 119 10.31 3.30 11.16
CA LEU A 119 10.91 3.20 12.50
C LEU A 119 11.41 4.56 13.01
N PHE A 120 12.04 5.35 12.14
CA PHE A 120 12.45 6.71 12.46
C PHE A 120 11.25 7.56 12.86
N LEU A 121 10.16 7.55 12.08
CA LEU A 121 8.93 8.31 12.36
C LEU A 121 8.31 7.89 13.68
N CYS A 122 8.21 6.58 13.96
CA CYS A 122 7.69 6.05 15.22
C CYS A 122 8.54 6.47 16.43
N SER A 123 9.85 6.55 16.27
CA SER A 123 10.74 7.06 17.32
C SER A 123 10.60 8.57 17.52
N LEU A 124 10.56 9.33 16.42
CA LEU A 124 10.49 10.78 16.46
C LEU A 124 9.18 11.28 17.08
N VAL A 125 8.04 10.66 16.76
CA VAL A 125 6.72 11.07 17.27
C VAL A 125 6.60 11.03 18.79
N GLN A 126 7.41 10.22 19.47
CA GLN A 126 7.45 10.17 20.94
C GLN A 126 7.84 11.51 21.58
N ARG A 127 8.48 12.39 20.83
CA ARG A 127 8.83 13.76 21.26
C ARG A 127 7.69 14.77 21.06
N PHE A 128 6.59 14.35 20.47
CA PHE A 128 5.43 15.17 20.11
C PHE A 128 4.14 14.50 20.62
N PRO A 129 3.84 14.60 21.94
CA PRO A 129 2.78 13.80 22.59
C PRO A 129 1.37 14.11 22.07
N VAL A 130 1.18 15.21 21.37
CA VAL A 130 -0.10 15.58 20.72
C VAL A 130 -0.29 14.90 19.35
N CYS A 131 0.76 14.27 18.81
CA CYS A 131 0.72 13.55 17.53
C CYS A 131 0.88 12.05 17.76
N ARG A 132 0.33 11.25 16.85
CA ARG A 132 0.45 9.79 16.88
C ARG A 132 0.61 9.24 15.47
N VAL A 133 1.51 8.26 15.31
CA VAL A 133 1.59 7.45 14.10
C VAL A 133 0.65 6.27 14.25
N LEU A 134 -0.24 6.05 13.28
CA LEU A 134 -1.09 4.87 13.25
C LEU A 134 -0.24 3.65 12.88
N HIS A 135 -0.61 2.50 13.45
CA HIS A 135 0.03 1.24 13.12
C HIS A 135 -0.23 0.88 11.65
N ILE A 136 0.81 0.39 10.98
CA ILE A 136 0.73 -0.15 9.61
C ILE A 136 1.38 -1.53 9.55
N ASP A 137 0.71 -2.46 8.86
CA ASP A 137 1.24 -3.81 8.67
C ASP A 137 2.20 -3.87 7.49
N ALA A 138 1.85 -3.21 6.39
CA ALA A 138 2.66 -3.18 5.17
C ALA A 138 2.38 -1.91 4.35
N GLY A 139 3.28 -1.56 3.45
CA GLY A 139 3.05 -0.50 2.47
C GLY A 139 4.15 0.56 2.39
N TRP A 140 3.84 1.65 1.69
CA TRP A 140 4.75 2.76 1.41
C TRP A 140 4.32 4.08 2.04
N TYR A 141 3.26 4.06 2.84
CA TYR A 141 2.66 5.24 3.45
C TYR A 141 2.52 5.04 4.95
N ALA A 142 2.64 6.14 5.69
CA ALA A 142 2.29 6.18 7.10
C ALA A 142 1.22 7.25 7.33
N VAL A 143 0.37 7.03 8.32
CA VAL A 143 -0.66 7.97 8.74
C VAL A 143 -0.25 8.58 10.06
N ILE A 144 -0.19 9.92 10.10
CA ILE A 144 0.08 10.69 11.30
C ILE A 144 -1.23 11.33 11.74
N GLN A 145 -1.70 10.98 12.91
CA GLN A 145 -2.79 11.70 13.57
C GLN A 145 -2.21 12.93 14.25
N VAL A 146 -2.79 14.10 13.97
CA VAL A 146 -2.39 15.40 14.49
C VAL A 146 -3.53 16.04 15.31
N PRO A 147 -3.32 17.09 16.11
CA PRO A 147 -4.41 17.80 16.79
C PRO A 147 -5.40 18.43 15.79
N ALA A 148 -6.70 18.30 16.05
CA ALA A 148 -7.78 18.89 15.24
C ALA A 148 -8.03 20.38 15.60
N ILE A 149 -6.99 21.16 15.72
CA ILE A 149 -7.08 22.61 16.06
C ILE A 149 -7.21 23.51 14.84
N ARG A 150 -6.95 22.96 13.66
CA ARG A 150 -7.09 23.58 12.34
C ARG A 150 -7.46 22.52 11.32
N SER A 151 -7.98 22.91 10.16
CA SER A 151 -8.30 21.96 9.10
C SER A 151 -7.02 21.32 8.53
N GLU A 152 -7.14 20.07 8.04
CA GLU A 152 -6.04 19.39 7.34
C GLU A 152 -5.54 20.18 6.14
N GLU A 153 -6.45 20.80 5.38
CA GLU A 153 -6.13 21.64 4.23
C GLU A 153 -5.26 22.83 4.62
N ALA A 154 -5.64 23.58 5.66
CA ALA A 154 -4.86 24.71 6.14
C ALA A 154 -3.46 24.28 6.58
N LEU A 155 -3.36 23.16 7.31
CA LEU A 155 -2.07 22.61 7.75
C LEU A 155 -1.19 22.21 6.56
N VAL A 156 -1.76 21.55 5.56
CA VAL A 156 -0.99 21.13 4.36
C VAL A 156 -0.54 22.33 3.54
N ILE A 157 -1.36 23.37 3.40
CA ILE A 157 -0.99 24.61 2.71
C ILE A 157 0.17 25.29 3.45
N GLU A 158 0.09 25.42 4.78
CA GLU A 158 1.18 26.00 5.58
C GLU A 158 2.49 25.20 5.45
N LEU A 159 2.42 23.86 5.45
CA LEU A 159 3.59 23.01 5.24
C LEU A 159 4.24 23.25 3.88
N ILE A 160 3.45 23.44 2.82
CA ILE A 160 3.97 23.74 1.49
C ILE A 160 4.60 25.12 1.46
N GLU A 161 3.89 26.16 1.91
CA GLU A 161 4.32 27.55 1.76
C GLU A 161 5.50 27.93 2.66
N GLN A 162 5.53 27.42 3.89
CA GLN A 162 6.50 27.86 4.89
C GLN A 162 7.62 26.83 5.11
N ASP A 163 7.35 25.54 4.94
CA ASP A 163 8.30 24.47 5.22
C ASP A 163 8.81 23.76 3.96
N GLN A 164 8.18 24.01 2.81
CA GLN A 164 8.46 23.32 1.53
C GLN A 164 8.29 21.79 1.65
N VAL A 165 7.29 21.37 2.42
CA VAL A 165 6.96 19.95 2.65
C VAL A 165 5.58 19.66 2.11
N LEU A 166 5.47 18.63 1.28
CA LEU A 166 4.20 18.10 0.78
C LEU A 166 3.81 16.87 1.60
N ALA A 167 2.66 16.94 2.27
CA ALA A 167 1.94 15.81 2.84
C ALA A 167 0.53 15.79 2.25
N HIS A 168 -0.15 14.64 2.29
CA HIS A 168 -1.53 14.57 1.87
C HIS A 168 -2.46 14.66 3.08
N PRO A 169 -3.56 15.44 3.00
CA PRO A 169 -4.58 15.45 4.02
C PRO A 169 -5.36 14.14 4.02
N GLY A 170 -5.88 13.73 5.18
CA GLY A 170 -6.60 12.46 5.34
C GLY A 170 -7.85 12.37 4.49
N TYR A 171 -8.55 13.49 4.25
CA TYR A 171 -9.77 13.49 3.45
C TYR A 171 -9.55 13.04 1.98
N PHE A 172 -8.33 13.06 1.45
CA PHE A 172 -8.01 12.45 0.15
C PHE A 172 -8.17 10.92 0.15
N PHE A 173 -8.21 10.32 1.33
CA PHE A 173 -8.31 8.87 1.56
C PHE A 173 -9.59 8.50 2.31
N ASP A 174 -10.63 9.33 2.21
CA ASP A 174 -11.95 9.12 2.83
C ASP A 174 -11.93 8.91 4.35
N PHE A 175 -10.95 9.51 5.06
CA PHE A 175 -11.00 9.50 6.51
C PHE A 175 -12.28 10.22 7.00
N PRO A 176 -13.05 9.61 7.92
CA PRO A 176 -14.37 10.14 8.31
C PRO A 176 -14.29 11.42 9.14
N ASN A 177 -13.13 11.72 9.70
CA ASN A 177 -12.88 12.91 10.53
C ASN A 177 -11.56 13.54 10.10
N GLU A 178 -11.43 14.84 10.32
CA GLU A 178 -10.16 15.55 10.16
C GLU A 178 -9.11 15.14 11.20
N ALA A 179 -7.91 15.64 11.02
CA ALA A 179 -6.74 15.46 11.85
C ALA A 179 -5.84 14.29 11.47
N PHE A 180 -5.79 13.96 10.18
CA PHE A 180 -4.86 12.97 9.66
C PHE A 180 -4.03 13.51 8.51
N LEU A 181 -2.75 13.16 8.51
CA LEU A 181 -1.83 13.40 7.39
C LEU A 181 -1.28 12.07 6.90
N VAL A 182 -1.25 11.88 5.58
CA VAL A 182 -0.65 10.72 4.93
C VAL A 182 0.68 11.11 4.33
N VAL A 183 1.74 10.42 4.72
CA VAL A 183 3.11 10.69 4.28
C VAL A 183 3.71 9.48 3.56
N SER A 184 4.48 9.73 2.50
CA SER A 184 5.22 8.68 1.81
C SER A 184 6.45 8.28 2.60
N LEU A 185 6.72 6.96 2.69
CA LEU A 185 7.93 6.39 3.29
C LEU A 185 9.07 6.17 2.26
N LEU A 186 8.85 6.56 1.00
CA LEU A 186 9.81 6.36 -0.10
C LEU A 186 10.97 7.37 -0.18
N PRO A 187 10.85 8.62 0.30
CA PRO A 187 11.95 9.59 0.20
C PRO A 187 13.25 9.06 0.80
N GLU A 188 14.35 9.64 0.36
CA GLU A 188 15.67 9.40 0.93
C GLU A 188 15.64 9.70 2.44
N PRO A 189 16.30 8.88 3.31
CA PRO A 189 16.15 8.97 4.75
C PRO A 189 16.44 10.34 5.36
N GLY A 190 17.45 11.08 4.87
CA GLY A 190 17.75 12.43 5.36
C GLY A 190 16.65 13.43 5.02
N CYS A 191 16.16 13.40 3.77
CA CYS A 191 15.05 14.22 3.32
C CYS A 191 13.76 13.88 4.09
N PHE A 192 13.48 12.59 4.30
CA PHE A 192 12.33 12.14 5.07
C PHE A 192 12.39 12.64 6.52
N ALA A 193 13.54 12.48 7.18
CA ALA A 193 13.73 12.90 8.57
C ALA A 193 13.52 14.41 8.75
N GLU A 194 14.03 15.22 7.83
CA GLU A 194 13.81 16.68 7.83
C GLU A 194 12.33 16.99 7.66
N ALA A 195 11.67 16.41 6.65
CA ALA A 195 10.28 16.68 6.33
C ALA A 195 9.34 16.31 7.50
N VAL A 196 9.44 15.09 8.05
CA VAL A 196 8.55 14.67 9.15
C VAL A 196 8.81 15.45 10.44
N THR A 197 10.05 15.93 10.66
CA THR A 197 10.34 16.84 11.79
C THR A 197 9.62 18.18 11.64
N LYS A 198 9.60 18.76 10.43
CA LYS A 198 8.85 19.98 10.14
C LYS A 198 7.34 19.75 10.31
N ILE A 199 6.80 18.63 9.78
CA ILE A 199 5.39 18.28 9.95
C ILE A 199 4.99 18.23 11.41
N LEU A 200 5.72 17.46 12.24
CA LEU A 200 5.39 17.29 13.65
C LEU A 200 5.52 18.60 14.46
N LYS A 201 6.53 19.42 14.16
CA LYS A 201 6.68 20.75 14.79
C LYS A 201 5.50 21.66 14.46
N ARG A 202 5.12 21.73 13.18
CA ARG A 202 4.02 22.59 12.73
C ARG A 202 2.67 22.12 13.27
N ALA A 203 2.42 20.82 13.28
CA ALA A 203 1.20 20.24 13.81
C ALA A 203 1.05 20.41 15.35
N SER A 204 2.18 20.66 16.04
CA SER A 204 2.20 20.82 17.50
C SER A 204 2.22 22.29 17.95
N ALA A 205 2.29 23.23 17.03
CA ALA A 205 2.29 24.66 17.29
C ALA A 205 0.86 25.23 17.27
#